data_9324ef0cb039caa2d3fa1982decdc7ba
#
_entry.id   9324ef0cb039caa2d3fa1982decdc7ba
#
_cell.length_a   1.000
_cell.length_b   1.000
_cell.length_c   1.000
_cell.angle_alpha   90.00
_cell.angle_beta   90.00
_cell.angle_gamma   90.00
#
_symmetry.space_group_name_H-M   'P 1'
#
loop_
_entity.id
_entity.type
_entity.pdbx_description
1 polymer ?
#
loop_
_entity_poly.entity_id
_entity_poly.type
_entity_poly.pdbx_seq_one_letter_code
_entity_poly.pdbx_strand_id
1 'polypeptide(L)'
;LDGIFKQFASSWAEITNLPKELIEILEKEAPISSLEATQDFEALPKDASKILFKARDGNFVETVLMKHANKGESGEGGRKTVCISSQAGCVMNCAFCATGQGGFFRNLTTEEMLDQVLYFCRILKKQGERMNNIVFMGMGEPFNNYDNVIAAIKLFNGAEYLNIGMRHISVSTCGIVPGIEKFANENIQANLAISLHAPTDEIR
;
A
#
# COMPACT_ATOMS: atom_id res chain seq x y z
N LEU A 1 -11.12 -13.11 -10.46
CA LEU A 1 -10.94 -12.02 -9.48
C LEU A 1 -11.14 -12.52 -8.03
N ASP A 2 -12.16 -13.34 -7.75
CA ASP A 2 -12.45 -13.81 -6.39
C ASP A 2 -11.27 -14.53 -5.71
N GLY A 3 -10.50 -15.34 -6.45
CA GLY A 3 -9.32 -16.02 -5.93
C GLY A 3 -8.28 -15.04 -5.39
N ILE A 4 -8.04 -13.94 -6.10
CA ILE A 4 -7.03 -12.94 -5.72
C ILE A 4 -7.54 -12.02 -4.61
N PHE A 5 -8.76 -11.47 -4.75
CA PHE A 5 -9.23 -10.38 -3.88
C PHE A 5 -10.08 -10.81 -2.69
N LYS A 6 -10.70 -12.00 -2.74
CA LYS A 6 -11.51 -12.53 -1.63
C LYS A 6 -10.83 -13.70 -0.93
N GLN A 7 -10.17 -14.57 -1.70
CA GLN A 7 -9.44 -15.70 -1.13
C GLN A 7 -7.99 -15.31 -0.80
N PHE A 8 -7.48 -14.22 -1.39
CA PHE A 8 -6.10 -13.73 -1.25
C PHE A 8 -5.06 -14.79 -1.67
N ALA A 9 -5.35 -15.51 -2.75
CA ALA A 9 -4.42 -16.49 -3.30
C ALA A 9 -3.05 -15.85 -3.56
N SER A 10 -1.98 -16.56 -3.23
CA SER A 10 -0.58 -16.15 -3.43
C SER A 10 0.03 -16.72 -4.71
N SER A 11 -0.59 -17.75 -5.27
CA SER A 11 -0.23 -18.36 -6.54
C SER A 11 -1.47 -18.77 -7.33
N TRP A 12 -1.35 -18.96 -8.62
CA TRP A 12 -2.44 -19.45 -9.47
C TRP A 12 -2.86 -20.87 -9.11
N ALA A 13 -1.94 -21.67 -8.56
CA ALA A 13 -2.21 -23.02 -8.10
C ALA A 13 -3.21 -23.11 -6.93
N GLU A 14 -3.36 -22.05 -6.15
CA GLU A 14 -4.35 -21.96 -5.08
C GLU A 14 -5.78 -21.72 -5.61
N ILE A 15 -5.93 -21.36 -6.89
CA ILE A 15 -7.23 -21.10 -7.51
C ILE A 15 -7.73 -22.37 -8.19
N THR A 16 -8.49 -23.17 -7.42
CA THR A 16 -8.86 -24.57 -7.76
C THR A 16 -9.76 -24.75 -8.99
N ASN A 17 -10.37 -23.67 -9.50
CA ASN A 17 -11.27 -23.73 -10.66
C ASN A 17 -10.60 -23.43 -12.00
N LEU A 18 -9.26 -23.34 -12.04
CA LEU A 18 -8.49 -23.14 -13.26
C LEU A 18 -7.94 -24.48 -13.79
N PRO A 19 -7.91 -24.69 -15.13
CA PRO A 19 -7.22 -25.82 -15.74
C PRO A 19 -5.70 -25.80 -15.44
N LYS A 20 -5.09 -26.96 -15.25
CA LYS A 20 -3.65 -27.06 -14.92
C LYS A 20 -2.75 -26.41 -15.96
N GLU A 21 -3.03 -26.66 -17.25
CA GLU A 21 -2.28 -26.06 -18.37
C GLU A 21 -2.33 -24.53 -18.33
N LEU A 22 -3.48 -23.94 -17.97
CA LEU A 22 -3.61 -22.49 -17.82
C LEU A 22 -2.83 -21.97 -16.61
N ILE A 23 -2.83 -22.71 -15.51
CA ILE A 23 -2.04 -22.35 -14.31
C ILE A 23 -0.54 -22.28 -14.66
N GLU A 24 0.01 -23.26 -15.37
CA GLU A 24 1.42 -23.28 -15.78
C GLU A 24 1.79 -22.07 -16.67
N ILE A 25 0.91 -21.68 -17.59
CA ILE A 25 1.09 -20.50 -18.42
C ILE A 25 1.06 -19.23 -17.56
N LEU A 26 0.07 -19.09 -16.69
CA LEU A 26 -0.12 -17.90 -15.87
C LEU A 26 1.02 -17.71 -14.84
N GLU A 27 1.50 -18.78 -14.21
CA GLU A 27 2.63 -18.70 -13.28
C GLU A 27 3.89 -18.17 -13.98
N LYS A 28 4.09 -18.55 -15.25
CA LYS A 28 5.25 -18.10 -16.02
C LYS A 28 5.10 -16.70 -16.61
N GLU A 29 3.93 -16.37 -17.17
CA GLU A 29 3.73 -15.17 -17.97
C GLU A 29 3.11 -14.02 -17.18
N ALA A 30 2.29 -14.33 -16.18
CA ALA A 30 1.54 -13.36 -15.39
C ALA A 30 1.48 -13.77 -13.91
N PRO A 31 2.63 -13.83 -13.20
CA PRO A 31 2.62 -14.19 -11.79
C PRO A 31 1.75 -13.22 -10.99
N ILE A 32 1.03 -13.75 -9.98
CA ILE A 32 0.05 -12.98 -9.17
C ILE A 32 0.69 -11.78 -8.46
N SER A 33 1.97 -11.88 -8.09
CA SER A 33 2.67 -10.77 -7.42
C SER A 33 3.82 -10.24 -8.27
N SER A 34 3.94 -8.93 -8.31
CA SER A 34 5.06 -8.19 -8.91
C SER A 34 6.16 -7.88 -7.88
N LEU A 35 5.87 -8.07 -6.59
CA LEU A 35 6.78 -7.82 -5.47
C LEU A 35 7.12 -9.12 -4.73
N GLU A 36 8.39 -9.27 -4.36
CA GLU A 36 8.91 -10.37 -3.55
C GLU A 36 9.18 -9.86 -2.12
N ALA A 37 8.55 -10.47 -1.12
CA ALA A 37 8.85 -10.18 0.29
C ALA A 37 10.21 -10.78 0.66
N THR A 38 11.19 -9.93 1.01
CA THR A 38 12.56 -10.36 1.28
C THR A 38 12.89 -10.41 2.75
N GLN A 39 12.33 -9.52 3.56
CA GLN A 39 12.62 -9.43 4.98
C GLN A 39 11.42 -8.87 5.75
N ASP A 40 11.10 -9.51 6.89
CA ASP A 40 10.07 -9.10 7.84
C ASP A 40 10.75 -8.56 9.11
N PHE A 41 10.33 -7.37 9.53
CA PHE A 41 10.78 -6.72 10.75
C PHE A 41 9.59 -6.52 11.67
N GLU A 42 9.45 -7.36 12.70
CA GLU A 42 8.46 -7.15 13.75
C GLU A 42 8.96 -6.09 14.74
N ALA A 43 8.14 -5.07 14.99
CA ALA A 43 8.39 -4.11 16.07
C ALA A 43 8.00 -4.68 17.44
N LEU A 44 8.66 -4.21 18.50
CA LEU A 44 8.29 -4.47 19.89
C LEU A 44 7.76 -3.19 20.53
N PRO A 45 6.52 -3.19 21.11
CA PRO A 45 5.58 -4.32 21.16
C PRO A 45 5.06 -4.69 19.77
N LYS A 46 4.52 -5.90 19.58
CA LYS A 46 4.06 -6.46 18.29
C LYS A 46 2.83 -5.75 17.68
N ASP A 47 2.85 -4.44 17.66
CA ASP A 47 1.82 -3.55 17.14
C ASP A 47 2.14 -3.03 15.71
N ALA A 48 3.36 -3.28 15.22
CA ALA A 48 3.77 -2.97 13.88
C ALA A 48 4.63 -4.09 13.27
N SER A 49 4.45 -4.36 11.98
CA SER A 49 5.27 -5.26 11.18
C SER A 49 5.66 -4.53 9.90
N LYS A 50 6.96 -4.44 9.61
CA LYS A 50 7.51 -3.83 8.40
C LYS A 50 8.07 -4.91 7.48
N ILE A 51 7.66 -4.87 6.22
CA ILE A 51 8.17 -5.75 5.17
C ILE A 51 9.01 -4.95 4.20
N LEU A 52 10.16 -5.50 3.83
CA LEU A 52 10.95 -5.04 2.71
C LEU A 52 10.61 -5.89 1.49
N PHE A 53 10.07 -5.25 0.46
CA PHE A 53 9.78 -5.87 -0.82
C PHE A 53 10.88 -5.55 -1.82
N LYS A 54 11.22 -6.55 -2.65
CA LYS A 54 12.04 -6.40 -3.84
C LYS A 54 11.15 -6.42 -5.07
N ALA A 55 11.24 -5.38 -5.88
CA ALA A 55 10.59 -5.31 -7.18
C ALA A 55 11.40 -6.06 -8.25
N ARG A 56 10.78 -6.37 -9.39
CA ARG A 56 11.41 -7.13 -10.49
C ARG A 56 12.65 -6.46 -11.08
N ASP A 57 12.73 -5.15 -11.01
CA ASP A 57 13.88 -4.34 -11.46
C ASP A 57 15.01 -4.24 -10.42
N GLY A 58 14.84 -4.91 -9.26
CA GLY A 58 15.80 -4.92 -8.18
C GLY A 58 15.67 -3.80 -7.17
N ASN A 59 14.77 -2.83 -7.37
CA ASN A 59 14.48 -1.78 -6.39
C ASN A 59 13.77 -2.35 -5.16
N PHE A 60 13.94 -1.67 -4.02
CA PHE A 60 13.33 -2.05 -2.77
C PHE A 60 12.30 -1.02 -2.31
N VAL A 61 11.21 -1.50 -1.72
CA VAL A 61 10.17 -0.66 -1.10
C VAL A 61 9.74 -1.23 0.24
N GLU A 62 9.39 -0.36 1.16
CA GLU A 62 8.92 -0.74 2.49
C GLU A 62 7.41 -0.59 2.60
N THR A 63 6.78 -1.50 3.33
CA THR A 63 5.37 -1.44 3.68
C THR A 63 5.20 -1.81 5.14
N VAL A 64 4.32 -1.13 5.86
CA VAL A 64 4.14 -1.32 7.29
C VAL A 64 2.68 -1.64 7.60
N LEU A 65 2.44 -2.73 8.34
CA LEU A 65 1.18 -2.99 9.00
C LEU A 65 1.24 -2.42 10.42
N MET A 66 0.29 -1.57 10.78
CA MET A 66 0.12 -1.03 12.13
C MET A 66 -1.17 -1.58 12.73
N LYS A 67 -1.08 -2.17 13.93
CA LYS A 67 -2.21 -2.70 14.70
C LYS A 67 -2.46 -1.79 15.90
N HIS A 68 -3.60 -1.12 15.94
CA HIS A 68 -4.03 -0.29 17.06
C HIS A 68 -5.11 -1.02 17.84
N ALA A 69 -4.88 -1.28 19.12
CA ALA A 69 -5.88 -1.83 20.01
C ALA A 69 -7.03 -0.81 20.20
N ASN A 70 -8.27 -1.30 20.28
CA ASN A 70 -9.37 -0.46 20.74
C ASN A 70 -9.18 -0.17 22.23
N LYS A 71 -9.35 1.08 22.64
CA LYS A 71 -9.47 1.48 24.05
C LYS A 71 -10.87 1.13 24.60
N GLY A 72 -11.27 -0.14 24.53
CA GLY A 72 -12.59 -0.62 25.01
C GLY A 72 -12.49 -2.07 25.45
N GLU A 73 -13.39 -2.50 26.33
CA GLU A 73 -13.35 -3.74 27.10
C GLU A 73 -13.39 -5.07 26.33
N SER A 74 -13.48 -5.06 25.00
CA SER A 74 -13.41 -6.26 24.18
C SER A 74 -12.29 -6.09 23.16
N GLY A 75 -11.18 -6.77 23.33
CA GLY A 75 -9.97 -6.72 22.47
C GLY A 75 -10.17 -7.18 21.02
N GLU A 76 -11.41 -7.33 20.55
CA GLU A 76 -11.78 -7.70 19.19
C GLU A 76 -12.12 -6.44 18.39
N GLY A 77 -11.36 -6.14 17.33
CA GLY A 77 -11.72 -5.13 16.35
C GLY A 77 -10.84 -3.88 16.27
N GLY A 78 -9.62 -3.90 16.78
CA GLY A 78 -8.66 -2.80 16.65
C GLY A 78 -8.42 -2.37 15.20
N ARG A 79 -8.01 -1.11 15.00
CA ARG A 79 -7.69 -0.57 13.68
C ARG A 79 -6.41 -1.21 13.15
N LYS A 80 -6.49 -1.81 11.96
CA LYS A 80 -5.37 -2.39 11.22
C LYS A 80 -5.14 -1.57 9.96
N THR A 81 -4.05 -0.82 9.96
CA THR A 81 -3.70 0.12 8.89
C THR A 81 -2.48 -0.38 8.14
N VAL A 82 -2.58 -0.49 6.83
CA VAL A 82 -1.41 -0.74 5.98
C VAL A 82 -0.90 0.59 5.43
N CYS A 83 0.36 0.91 5.74
CA CYS A 83 1.08 2.06 5.22
C CYS A 83 1.89 1.62 4.01
N ILE A 84 1.52 2.10 2.83
CA ILE A 84 2.10 1.69 1.55
C ILE A 84 2.99 2.77 0.95
N SER A 85 3.94 2.33 0.14
CA SER A 85 4.82 3.15 -0.67
C SER A 85 4.22 3.40 -2.04
N SER A 86 4.49 4.58 -2.62
CA SER A 86 4.05 4.99 -3.96
C SER A 86 5.20 5.14 -4.95
N GLN A 87 6.45 5.18 -4.47
CA GLN A 87 7.66 5.27 -5.29
C GLN A 87 8.75 4.36 -4.72
N ALA A 88 9.66 3.91 -5.56
CA ALA A 88 10.96 3.42 -5.14
C ALA A 88 11.89 4.64 -4.97
N GLY A 89 12.27 4.92 -3.71
CA GLY A 89 12.87 6.20 -3.34
C GLY A 89 11.84 7.34 -3.29
N CYS A 90 12.29 8.59 -3.34
CA CYS A 90 11.41 9.76 -3.34
C CYS A 90 12.02 10.93 -4.08
N VAL A 91 11.26 11.53 -4.99
CA VAL A 91 11.69 12.67 -5.80
C VAL A 91 11.83 13.96 -4.99
N MET A 92 11.21 14.06 -3.82
CA MET A 92 11.15 15.28 -3.02
C MET A 92 12.45 15.62 -2.29
N ASN A 93 13.34 14.65 -2.10
CA ASN A 93 14.67 14.82 -1.50
C ASN A 93 14.68 15.64 -0.19
N CYS A 94 13.69 15.41 0.70
CA CYS A 94 13.59 16.09 1.98
C CYS A 94 14.81 15.75 2.85
N ALA A 95 15.50 16.75 3.39
CA ALA A 95 16.76 16.60 4.14
C ALA A 95 16.62 15.74 5.42
N PHE A 96 15.43 15.68 6.02
CA PHE A 96 15.12 14.90 7.23
C PHE A 96 14.62 13.48 6.93
N CYS A 97 14.40 13.12 5.67
CA CYS A 97 13.77 11.85 5.27
C CYS A 97 14.79 10.88 4.68
N ALA A 98 14.98 9.73 5.32
CA ALA A 98 15.90 8.70 4.82
C ALA A 98 15.56 8.24 3.38
N THR A 99 14.28 8.12 3.04
CA THR A 99 13.84 7.79 1.67
C THR A 99 14.25 8.87 0.66
N GLY A 100 14.12 10.16 1.03
CA GLY A 100 14.55 11.27 0.18
C GLY A 100 16.05 11.27 -0.04
N GLN A 101 16.84 11.05 1.03
CA GLN A 101 18.31 10.96 0.96
C GLN A 101 18.79 9.78 0.09
N GLY A 102 18.01 8.70 0.02
CA GLY A 102 18.29 7.54 -0.85
C GLY A 102 18.09 7.83 -2.34
N GLY A 103 17.51 8.97 -2.69
CA GLY A 103 17.22 9.37 -4.07
C GLY A 103 15.90 8.81 -4.61
N PHE A 104 15.65 9.07 -5.87
CA PHE A 104 14.48 8.63 -6.60
C PHE A 104 14.88 7.66 -7.72
N PHE A 105 14.24 6.52 -7.79
CA PHE A 105 14.45 5.54 -8.85
C PHE A 105 13.31 5.56 -9.86
N ARG A 106 12.07 5.31 -9.40
CA ARG A 106 10.88 5.35 -10.25
C ARG A 106 9.57 5.40 -9.45
N ASN A 107 8.50 5.68 -10.15
CA ASN A 107 7.15 5.48 -9.65
C ASN A 107 6.84 3.98 -9.54
N LEU A 108 6.06 3.59 -8.52
CA LEU A 108 5.48 2.25 -8.46
C LEU A 108 4.26 2.16 -9.37
N THR A 109 4.03 0.99 -9.93
CA THR A 109 2.81 0.71 -10.68
C THR A 109 1.62 0.50 -9.72
N THR A 110 0.42 0.53 -10.28
CA THR A 110 -0.81 0.24 -9.54
C THR A 110 -0.77 -1.17 -8.93
N GLU A 111 -0.26 -2.13 -9.66
CA GLU A 111 -0.13 -3.54 -9.24
C GLU A 111 0.85 -3.66 -8.06
N GLU A 112 1.98 -2.97 -8.10
CA GLU A 112 2.95 -2.98 -7.01
C GLU A 112 2.39 -2.35 -5.72
N MET A 113 1.56 -1.33 -5.83
CA MET A 113 0.84 -0.76 -4.69
C MET A 113 -0.23 -1.72 -4.15
N LEU A 114 -0.91 -2.45 -5.04
CA LEU A 114 -1.89 -3.47 -4.67
C LEU A 114 -1.23 -4.65 -3.96
N ASP A 115 -0.09 -5.12 -4.45
CA ASP A 115 0.65 -6.25 -3.87
C ASP A 115 1.07 -6.01 -2.43
N GLN A 116 1.48 -4.79 -2.09
CA GLN A 116 1.80 -4.39 -0.72
C GLN A 116 0.61 -4.63 0.22
N VAL A 117 -0.59 -4.29 -0.24
CA VAL A 117 -1.83 -4.45 0.53
C VAL A 117 -2.24 -5.92 0.60
N LEU A 118 -2.23 -6.64 -0.53
CA LEU A 118 -2.61 -8.05 -0.60
C LEU A 118 -1.73 -8.94 0.28
N TYR A 119 -0.45 -8.62 0.41
CA TYR A 119 0.46 -9.33 1.30
C TYR A 119 -0.06 -9.35 2.75
N PHE A 120 -0.41 -8.18 3.28
CA PHE A 120 -0.93 -8.09 4.64
C PHE A 120 -2.36 -8.61 4.77
N CYS A 121 -3.18 -8.54 3.71
CA CYS A 121 -4.48 -9.20 3.70
C CYS A 121 -4.35 -10.72 3.89
N ARG A 122 -3.33 -11.34 3.27
CA ARG A 122 -3.03 -12.79 3.43
C ARG A 122 -2.65 -13.13 4.87
N ILE A 123 -1.78 -12.33 5.47
CA ILE A 123 -1.33 -12.52 6.86
C ILE A 123 -2.51 -12.37 7.84
N LEU A 124 -3.26 -11.27 7.72
CA LEU A 124 -4.39 -10.99 8.60
C LEU A 124 -5.48 -12.04 8.48
N LYS A 125 -5.78 -12.52 7.26
CA LYS A 125 -6.75 -13.59 7.05
C LYS A 125 -6.37 -14.88 7.78
N LYS A 126 -5.09 -15.27 7.76
CA LYS A 126 -4.59 -16.45 8.51
C LYS A 126 -4.78 -16.29 10.02
N GLN A 127 -4.86 -15.06 10.52
CA GLN A 127 -5.10 -14.72 11.93
C GLN A 127 -6.58 -14.54 12.25
N GLY A 128 -7.50 -14.75 11.29
CA GLY A 128 -8.92 -14.45 11.43
C GLY A 128 -9.24 -12.95 11.49
N GLU A 129 -8.30 -12.11 11.09
CA GLU A 129 -8.37 -10.66 11.13
C GLU A 129 -8.59 -10.06 9.74
N ARG A 130 -9.01 -8.79 9.70
CA ARG A 130 -9.20 -8.05 8.44
C ARG A 130 -8.54 -6.67 8.54
N MET A 131 -7.87 -6.27 7.48
CA MET A 131 -7.42 -4.89 7.28
C MET A 131 -8.63 -3.97 7.09
N ASN A 132 -8.54 -2.76 7.64
CA ASN A 132 -9.62 -1.79 7.54
C ASN A 132 -9.17 -0.38 7.12
N ASN A 133 -7.87 -0.07 7.11
CA ASN A 133 -7.36 1.22 6.68
C ASN A 133 -6.13 1.09 5.79
N ILE A 134 -5.99 2.00 4.84
CA ILE A 134 -4.80 2.15 3.98
C ILE A 134 -4.33 3.60 4.02
N VAL A 135 -3.03 3.81 4.16
CA VAL A 135 -2.44 5.14 4.10
C VAL A 135 -1.25 5.16 3.14
N PHE A 136 -1.21 6.15 2.26
CA PHE A 136 -0.07 6.42 1.38
C PHE A 136 0.89 7.34 2.14
N MET A 137 1.65 6.75 3.08
CA MET A 137 2.59 7.45 3.96
C MET A 137 3.93 6.70 4.06
N GLY A 138 4.18 5.76 3.16
CA GLY A 138 5.46 5.06 3.01
C GLY A 138 6.45 5.85 2.17
N MET A 139 7.22 5.14 1.34
CA MET A 139 8.21 5.77 0.45
C MET A 139 7.52 6.46 -0.73
N GLY A 140 7.99 7.67 -1.06
CA GLY A 140 7.56 8.44 -2.22
C GLY A 140 6.54 9.54 -1.92
N GLU A 141 6.40 10.44 -2.90
CA GLU A 141 5.35 11.46 -2.93
C GLU A 141 4.19 10.97 -3.82
N PRO A 142 3.01 10.66 -3.24
CA PRO A 142 1.90 10.08 -4.00
C PRO A 142 1.46 10.94 -5.19
N PHE A 143 1.48 12.26 -5.06
CA PHE A 143 1.03 13.14 -6.14
C PHE A 143 2.02 13.30 -7.29
N ASN A 144 3.25 12.84 -7.13
CA ASN A 144 4.17 12.65 -8.25
C ASN A 144 3.99 11.31 -8.98
N ASN A 145 3.14 10.43 -8.43
CA ASN A 145 2.69 9.17 -9.06
C ASN A 145 1.16 9.14 -9.18
N TYR A 146 0.57 10.27 -9.49
CA TYR A 146 -0.84 10.56 -9.32
C TYR A 146 -1.77 9.51 -9.95
N ASP A 147 -1.59 9.22 -11.24
CA ASP A 147 -2.53 8.36 -11.98
C ASP A 147 -2.54 6.91 -11.46
N ASN A 148 -1.37 6.36 -11.12
CA ASN A 148 -1.27 5.04 -10.49
C ASN A 148 -1.86 5.02 -9.08
N VAL A 149 -1.67 6.08 -8.30
CA VAL A 149 -2.25 6.22 -6.95
C VAL A 149 -3.77 6.24 -7.02
N ILE A 150 -4.35 7.03 -7.93
CA ILE A 150 -5.81 7.07 -8.10
C ILE A 150 -6.36 5.73 -8.57
N ALA A 151 -5.68 5.06 -9.50
CA ALA A 151 -6.06 3.73 -9.95
C ALA A 151 -6.02 2.72 -8.78
N ALA A 152 -4.98 2.75 -7.93
CA ALA A 152 -4.89 1.90 -6.75
C ALA A 152 -6.01 2.18 -5.74
N ILE A 153 -6.35 3.45 -5.47
CA ILE A 153 -7.47 3.82 -4.60
C ILE A 153 -8.79 3.25 -5.10
N LYS A 154 -9.05 3.31 -6.41
CA LYS A 154 -10.25 2.74 -7.03
C LYS A 154 -10.32 1.23 -6.86
N LEU A 155 -9.19 0.51 -6.99
CA LEU A 155 -9.11 -0.93 -6.73
C LEU A 155 -9.30 -1.24 -5.24
N PHE A 156 -8.71 -0.48 -4.33
CA PHE A 156 -8.89 -0.70 -2.89
C PHE A 156 -10.35 -0.53 -2.47
N ASN A 157 -11.06 0.43 -3.05
CA ASN A 157 -12.46 0.71 -2.73
C ASN A 157 -13.46 -0.20 -3.46
N GLY A 158 -13.14 -0.68 -4.65
CA GLY A 158 -14.08 -1.45 -5.50
C GLY A 158 -14.66 -2.66 -4.80
N ALA A 159 -15.98 -2.84 -4.89
CA ALA A 159 -16.72 -3.93 -4.23
C ALA A 159 -16.30 -5.33 -4.73
N GLU A 160 -15.86 -5.43 -5.98
CA GLU A 160 -15.33 -6.66 -6.59
C GLU A 160 -13.88 -6.95 -6.20
N TYR A 161 -13.20 -5.97 -5.59
CA TYR A 161 -11.81 -6.04 -5.16
C TYR A 161 -11.70 -6.12 -3.63
N LEU A 162 -11.04 -5.15 -2.99
CA LEU A 162 -10.80 -5.19 -1.54
C LEU A 162 -11.96 -4.64 -0.70
N ASN A 163 -12.86 -3.86 -1.31
CA ASN A 163 -14.03 -3.27 -0.67
C ASN A 163 -13.70 -2.50 0.63
N ILE A 164 -12.61 -1.72 0.59
CA ILE A 164 -12.24 -0.82 1.68
C ILE A 164 -13.03 0.48 1.52
N GLY A 165 -13.76 0.88 2.55
CA GLY A 165 -14.51 2.14 2.52
C GLY A 165 -13.60 3.32 2.18
N MET A 166 -14.03 4.20 1.26
CA MET A 166 -13.20 5.29 0.75
C MET A 166 -12.62 6.18 1.86
N ARG A 167 -13.40 6.43 2.93
CA ARG A 167 -12.97 7.21 4.12
C ARG A 167 -11.91 6.51 4.97
N HIS A 168 -11.63 5.25 4.71
CA HIS A 168 -10.56 4.49 5.34
C HIS A 168 -9.26 4.51 4.53
N ILE A 169 -9.23 5.27 3.43
CA ILE A 169 -8.05 5.49 2.61
C ILE A 169 -7.59 6.93 2.82
N SER A 170 -6.30 7.13 3.12
CA SER A 170 -5.71 8.45 3.28
C SER A 170 -4.49 8.60 2.37
N VAL A 171 -4.43 9.71 1.66
CA VAL A 171 -3.27 10.11 0.85
C VAL A 171 -2.56 11.25 1.56
N SER A 172 -1.27 11.12 1.80
CA SER A 172 -0.44 12.20 2.34
C SER A 172 0.42 12.81 1.25
N THR A 173 0.55 14.12 1.25
CA THR A 173 1.42 14.85 0.34
C THR A 173 2.25 15.89 1.09
N CYS A 174 3.44 16.19 0.60
CA CYS A 174 4.24 17.30 1.08
C CYS A 174 3.72 18.68 0.60
N GLY A 175 2.66 18.70 -0.22
CA GLY A 175 2.02 19.94 -0.66
C GLY A 175 2.16 20.22 -2.16
N ILE A 176 2.09 19.19 -3.02
CA ILE A 176 2.07 19.34 -4.48
C ILE A 176 0.73 19.97 -4.88
N VAL A 177 0.66 21.30 -4.96
CA VAL A 177 -0.58 22.07 -5.17
C VAL A 177 -1.37 21.61 -6.40
N PRO A 178 -0.77 21.44 -7.60
CA PRO A 178 -1.51 20.93 -8.75
C PRO A 178 -2.12 19.55 -8.52
N GLY A 179 -1.44 18.67 -7.75
CA GLY A 179 -1.94 17.36 -7.36
C GLY A 179 -3.12 17.44 -6.39
N ILE A 180 -3.07 18.39 -5.43
CA ILE A 180 -4.15 18.65 -4.48
C ILE A 180 -5.41 19.13 -5.22
N GLU A 181 -5.28 20.08 -6.14
CA GLU A 181 -6.38 20.60 -6.96
C GLU A 181 -6.99 19.50 -7.84
N LYS A 182 -6.16 18.67 -8.47
CA LYS A 182 -6.61 17.51 -9.25
C LYS A 182 -7.38 16.52 -8.37
N PHE A 183 -6.86 16.23 -7.17
CA PHE A 183 -7.48 15.30 -6.21
C PHE A 183 -8.83 15.81 -5.70
N ALA A 184 -8.97 17.10 -5.46
CA ALA A 184 -10.25 17.72 -5.06
C ALA A 184 -11.35 17.54 -6.13
N ASN A 185 -10.99 17.40 -7.41
CA ASN A 185 -11.91 17.22 -8.52
C ASN A 185 -12.24 15.75 -8.85
N GLU A 186 -11.60 14.77 -8.18
CA GLU A 186 -11.83 13.34 -8.44
C GLU A 186 -13.18 12.79 -7.95
N ASN A 187 -13.97 13.58 -7.20
CA ASN A 187 -15.24 13.15 -6.58
C ASN A 187 -15.10 11.88 -5.72
N ILE A 188 -13.94 11.66 -5.11
CA ILE A 188 -13.68 10.56 -4.17
C ILE A 188 -13.67 11.09 -2.73
N GLN A 189 -14.07 10.23 -1.77
CA GLN A 189 -14.14 10.59 -0.34
C GLN A 189 -12.90 10.11 0.44
N ALA A 190 -11.78 9.85 -0.24
CA ALA A 190 -10.53 9.53 0.45
C ALA A 190 -10.01 10.76 1.19
N ASN A 191 -9.34 10.52 2.33
CA ASN A 191 -8.80 11.61 3.13
C ASN A 191 -7.51 12.16 2.51
N LEU A 192 -7.35 13.47 2.55
CA LEU A 192 -6.11 14.14 2.22
C LEU A 192 -5.41 14.59 3.52
N ALA A 193 -4.13 14.27 3.66
CA ALA A 193 -3.27 14.76 4.72
C ALA A 193 -2.13 15.59 4.13
N ILE A 194 -1.82 16.72 4.75
CA ILE A 194 -0.69 17.57 4.35
C ILE A 194 0.44 17.41 5.36
N SER A 195 1.58 16.96 4.89
CA SER A 195 2.83 16.87 5.66
C SER A 195 3.52 18.24 5.65
N LEU A 196 3.06 19.14 6.50
CA LEU A 196 3.49 20.56 6.48
C LEU A 196 4.94 20.74 6.96
N HIS A 197 5.34 20.05 8.02
CA HIS A 197 6.63 20.10 8.72
C HIS A 197 7.00 21.49 9.29
N ALA A 198 6.90 22.56 8.49
CA ALA A 198 7.18 23.92 8.89
C ALA A 198 6.31 24.91 8.12
N PRO A 199 5.90 26.07 8.73
CA PRO A 199 5.04 27.05 8.09
C PRO A 199 5.79 27.94 7.08
N THR A 200 7.13 28.03 7.16
CA THR A 200 7.97 28.82 6.26
C THR A 200 9.21 28.03 5.84
N ASP A 201 9.82 28.45 4.73
CA ASP A 201 11.03 27.79 4.20
C ASP A 201 12.25 28.02 5.10
N GLU A 202 12.31 29.16 5.84
CA GLU A 202 13.40 29.42 6.78
C GLU A 202 13.42 28.44 7.98
N ILE A 203 12.24 27.91 8.34
CA ILE A 203 12.11 26.94 9.45
C ILE A 203 12.28 25.50 8.94
N ARG A 204 11.97 25.25 7.68
CA ARG A 204 12.09 23.95 7.05
C ARG A 204 13.53 23.57 6.75
#